data_86da99148f3c55365d80a4f6627ebdbd
#
_entry.id   86da99148f3c55365d80a4f6627ebdbd
#
_cell.length_a   1.000
_cell.length_b   1.000
_cell.length_c   1.000
_cell.angle_alpha   90.00
_cell.angle_beta   90.00
_cell.angle_gamma   90.00
#
_symmetry.space_group_name_H-M   'P 1'
#
loop_
_entity.id
_entity.type
_entity.pdbx_description
1 polymer ?
#
loop_
_entity_poly.entity_id
_entity_poly.type
_entity_poly.pdbx_seq_one_letter_code
_entity_poly.pdbx_strand_id
1 'polypeptide(L)'
;MTPEHLPTEQYDAQLAEKVVRLQSLMTPFYAQAPEVFRSPVSHYRMRAEFRLWHDGDDLYHIMFDSQTKNRIRVDSFPAASELINTLMTAMIDGVRNNHVLRHKLFQIDYLTTLSDQAVVSMLYHKKLDDEWRKEAEALRDALRAQNLNVHLIGRATKTKIELDQDYIDERLPVAGKEIIYRQVENSFTQPNAAMNIQMLEWAIDVTRGSKGDLLELYCGNGNFSLALAQNFNCVLATEIAKPSVAAAQYNIAANHIDNVQIIRMAAEEFTQAMNGIREFNRLQGIDLKSYQCETIFVDPPRSGLDSETEKMVQAYPRILYISCNPETLCKNLETLSQTHNVSRLALFDQFPYTHHMECGVLLTKK
;
A
#
# COMPACT_ATOMS: atom_id res chain seq x y z
N MET A 1 -6.63 -7.18 23.30
CA MET A 1 -6.43 -5.76 22.98
C MET A 1 -7.70 -5.23 22.33
N THR A 2 -8.30 -4.16 22.87
CA THR A 2 -9.46 -3.53 22.24
C THR A 2 -9.01 -2.55 21.15
N PRO A 3 -9.77 -2.36 20.06
CA PRO A 3 -9.41 -1.42 19.01
C PRO A 3 -9.23 0.03 19.51
N GLU A 4 -9.92 0.41 20.56
CA GLU A 4 -9.84 1.75 21.16
C GLU A 4 -8.63 1.94 22.08
N HIS A 5 -7.93 0.86 22.44
CA HIS A 5 -6.74 0.91 23.27
C HIS A 5 -5.53 0.42 22.49
N LEU A 6 -4.55 1.29 22.35
CA LEU A 6 -3.29 0.99 21.70
C LEU A 6 -2.17 0.95 22.74
N PRO A 7 -1.47 -0.17 22.92
CA PRO A 7 -0.47 -0.31 23.99
C PRO A 7 0.85 0.37 23.61
N THR A 8 0.83 1.70 23.53
CA THR A 8 1.98 2.49 23.07
C THR A 8 3.21 2.33 23.97
N GLU A 9 3.02 2.03 25.25
CA GLU A 9 4.07 1.71 26.21
C GLU A 9 4.82 0.41 25.85
N GLN A 10 4.23 -0.45 25.04
CA GLN A 10 4.83 -1.73 24.59
C GLN A 10 5.46 -1.64 23.21
N TYR A 11 5.52 -0.45 22.63
CA TYR A 11 6.01 -0.29 21.25
C TYR A 11 7.44 -0.84 21.07
N ASP A 12 8.36 -0.46 21.95
CA ASP A 12 9.75 -0.90 21.86
C ASP A 12 9.90 -2.41 22.05
N ALA A 13 9.12 -2.99 22.95
CA ALA A 13 9.13 -4.43 23.20
C ALA A 13 8.63 -5.22 21.98
N GLN A 14 7.52 -4.77 21.37
CA GLN A 14 6.98 -5.45 20.17
C GLN A 14 7.94 -5.33 18.98
N LEU A 15 8.62 -4.20 18.83
CA LEU A 15 9.61 -4.03 17.77
C LEU A 15 10.83 -4.92 18.01
N ALA A 16 11.32 -5.01 19.25
CA ALA A 16 12.42 -5.89 19.62
C ALA A 16 12.12 -7.36 19.32
N GLU A 17 10.89 -7.82 19.59
CA GLU A 17 10.46 -9.19 19.24
C GLU A 17 10.50 -9.44 17.72
N LYS A 18 10.07 -8.47 16.93
CA LYS A 18 10.15 -8.55 15.46
C LYS A 18 11.59 -8.62 14.97
N VAL A 19 12.49 -7.84 15.55
CA VAL A 19 13.92 -7.87 15.23
C VAL A 19 14.51 -9.26 15.50
N VAL A 20 14.24 -9.81 16.67
CA VAL A 20 14.72 -11.18 17.04
C VAL A 20 14.18 -12.21 16.07
N ARG A 21 12.88 -12.15 15.73
CA ARG A 21 12.26 -13.09 14.79
C ARG A 21 12.89 -12.99 13.40
N LEU A 22 13.09 -11.78 12.89
CA LEU A 22 13.71 -11.61 11.58
C LEU A 22 15.16 -12.09 11.57
N GLN A 23 15.94 -11.77 12.59
CA GLN A 23 17.33 -12.24 12.70
C GLN A 23 17.40 -13.77 12.72
N SER A 24 16.50 -14.42 13.46
CA SER A 24 16.42 -15.87 13.53
C SER A 24 16.12 -16.49 12.16
N LEU A 25 15.11 -15.95 11.45
CA LEU A 25 14.76 -16.43 10.12
C LEU A 25 15.88 -16.22 9.10
N MET A 26 16.61 -15.12 9.21
CA MET A 26 17.64 -14.73 8.25
C MET A 26 19.01 -15.33 8.52
N THR A 27 19.20 -16.01 9.65
CA THR A 27 20.50 -16.58 10.04
C THR A 27 21.20 -17.37 8.94
N PRO A 28 20.51 -18.22 8.13
CA PRO A 28 21.17 -18.94 7.04
C PRO A 28 21.69 -18.06 5.91
N PHE A 29 21.21 -16.80 5.80
CA PHE A 29 21.48 -15.94 4.66
C PHE A 29 22.25 -14.68 5.01
N TYR A 30 22.13 -14.20 6.26
CA TYR A 30 22.69 -12.91 6.68
C TYR A 30 22.97 -12.94 8.19
N ALA A 31 24.22 -12.69 8.56
CA ALA A 31 24.67 -12.82 9.93
C ALA A 31 24.60 -11.52 10.75
N GLN A 32 24.46 -10.37 10.08
CA GLN A 32 24.46 -9.06 10.74
C GLN A 32 23.06 -8.69 11.21
N ALA A 33 22.97 -7.70 12.11
CA ALA A 33 21.69 -7.16 12.55
C ALA A 33 21.01 -6.41 11.40
N PRO A 34 19.69 -6.44 11.29
CA PRO A 34 18.96 -5.65 10.30
C PRO A 34 19.02 -4.17 10.64
N GLU A 35 18.89 -3.33 9.62
CA GLU A 35 18.53 -1.92 9.78
C GLU A 35 17.07 -1.87 10.22
N VAL A 36 16.77 -1.12 11.28
CA VAL A 36 15.43 -1.12 11.89
C VAL A 36 14.79 0.26 11.72
N PHE A 37 13.60 0.28 11.14
CA PHE A 37 12.83 1.50 10.90
C PHE A 37 11.56 1.50 11.73
N ARG A 38 11.47 2.49 12.64
CA ARG A 38 10.37 2.63 13.58
C ARG A 38 9.19 3.36 12.95
N SER A 39 7.98 2.90 13.29
CA SER A 39 6.74 3.60 12.95
C SER A 39 6.43 4.67 14.01
N PRO A 40 5.60 5.67 13.68
CA PRO A 40 4.86 6.37 14.72
C PRO A 40 4.12 5.37 15.61
N VAL A 41 4.04 5.65 16.90
CA VAL A 41 3.46 4.71 17.87
C VAL A 41 1.92 4.67 17.82
N SER A 42 1.30 5.67 17.19
CA SER A 42 -0.15 5.79 17.00
C SER A 42 -0.44 6.59 15.74
N HIS A 43 -1.69 6.56 15.27
CA HIS A 43 -2.19 7.34 14.13
C HIS A 43 -1.39 7.12 12.82
N TYR A 44 -0.87 5.90 12.65
CA TYR A 44 -0.03 5.55 11.52
C TYR A 44 -0.79 4.97 10.33
N ARG A 45 -2.02 4.46 10.54
CA ARG A 45 -2.81 3.88 9.45
C ARG A 45 -3.57 4.96 8.68
N MET A 46 -3.36 4.98 7.38
CA MET A 46 -4.07 5.90 6.48
C MET A 46 -5.36 5.31 5.91
N ARG A 47 -5.63 4.05 6.20
CA ARG A 47 -6.82 3.32 5.73
C ARG A 47 -7.44 2.55 6.88
N ALA A 48 -8.77 2.60 7.00
CA ALA A 48 -9.53 1.78 7.96
C ALA A 48 -10.91 1.47 7.41
N GLU A 49 -11.40 0.28 7.72
CA GLU A 49 -12.71 -0.20 7.29
C GLU A 49 -13.49 -0.65 8.52
N PHE A 50 -14.74 -0.19 8.64
CA PHE A 50 -15.59 -0.55 9.78
C PHE A 50 -16.96 -0.99 9.30
N ARG A 51 -17.44 -2.09 9.87
CA ARG A 51 -18.86 -2.43 9.79
C ARG A 51 -19.66 -1.48 10.66
N LEU A 52 -20.93 -1.28 10.34
CA LEU A 52 -21.84 -0.47 11.15
C LEU A 52 -22.88 -1.35 11.82
N TRP A 53 -23.24 -0.95 13.04
CA TRP A 53 -24.30 -1.58 13.79
C TRP A 53 -25.43 -0.60 14.01
N HIS A 54 -26.66 -1.04 13.63
CA HIS A 54 -27.88 -0.29 13.84
C HIS A 54 -28.51 -0.80 15.14
N ASP A 55 -28.62 0.06 16.14
CA ASP A 55 -29.15 -0.24 17.45
C ASP A 55 -30.29 0.72 17.77
N GLY A 56 -31.48 0.43 17.22
CA GLY A 56 -32.62 1.34 17.30
C GLY A 56 -32.31 2.67 16.61
N ASP A 57 -32.40 3.75 17.36
CA ASP A 57 -32.06 5.09 16.85
C ASP A 57 -30.57 5.37 16.85
N ASP A 58 -29.78 4.55 17.52
CA ASP A 58 -28.33 4.68 17.54
C ASP A 58 -27.67 3.98 16.35
N LEU A 59 -26.47 4.41 16.05
CA LEU A 59 -25.64 3.88 14.96
C LEU A 59 -24.18 4.06 15.36
N TYR A 60 -23.37 3.01 15.21
CA TYR A 60 -21.95 3.09 15.53
C TYR A 60 -21.11 2.12 14.72
N HIS A 61 -19.81 2.40 14.65
CA HIS A 61 -18.83 1.52 14.04
C HIS A 61 -18.59 0.30 14.93
N ILE A 62 -18.34 -0.85 14.30
CA ILE A 62 -17.96 -2.08 14.99
C ILE A 62 -16.80 -2.75 14.29
N MET A 63 -16.07 -3.54 15.07
CA MET A 63 -15.13 -4.56 14.58
C MET A 63 -15.48 -5.89 15.23
N PHE A 64 -15.07 -6.99 14.59
CA PHE A 64 -15.22 -8.31 15.17
C PHE A 64 -13.89 -8.77 15.74
N ASP A 65 -13.92 -9.27 16.97
CA ASP A 65 -12.75 -9.89 17.58
C ASP A 65 -12.29 -11.07 16.74
N SER A 66 -10.99 -11.15 16.46
CA SER A 66 -10.42 -12.17 15.56
C SER A 66 -10.55 -13.59 16.11
N GLN A 67 -10.53 -13.75 17.44
CA GLN A 67 -10.60 -15.03 18.12
C GLN A 67 -12.02 -15.42 18.50
N THR A 68 -12.72 -14.55 19.21
CA THR A 68 -14.06 -14.82 19.73
C THR A 68 -15.17 -14.57 18.74
N LYS A 69 -14.89 -13.80 17.66
CA LYS A 69 -15.87 -13.30 16.69
C LYS A 69 -16.93 -12.40 17.32
N ASN A 70 -16.75 -11.98 18.56
CA ASN A 70 -17.66 -11.06 19.23
C ASN A 70 -17.57 -9.68 18.60
N ARG A 71 -18.71 -8.99 18.59
CA ARG A 71 -18.84 -7.62 18.12
C ARG A 71 -18.26 -6.67 19.14
N ILE A 72 -17.41 -5.75 18.70
CA ILE A 72 -16.79 -4.72 19.53
C ILE A 72 -17.20 -3.36 18.97
N ARG A 73 -17.81 -2.50 19.78
CA ARG A 73 -18.08 -1.11 19.41
C ARG A 73 -16.77 -0.34 19.32
N VAL A 74 -16.63 0.47 18.26
CA VAL A 74 -15.43 1.27 18.01
C VAL A 74 -15.85 2.72 17.74
N ASP A 75 -15.71 3.59 18.73
CA ASP A 75 -15.98 5.03 18.56
C ASP A 75 -14.73 5.82 18.22
N SER A 76 -13.56 5.28 18.55
CA SER A 76 -12.26 5.80 18.17
C SER A 76 -11.31 4.67 17.80
N PHE A 77 -10.33 4.96 16.96
CA PHE A 77 -9.35 3.97 16.50
C PHE A 77 -7.96 4.61 16.48
N PRO A 78 -7.22 4.58 17.62
CA PRO A 78 -5.92 5.25 17.74
C PRO A 78 -4.84 4.79 16.75
N ALA A 79 -4.96 3.61 16.18
CA ALA A 79 -4.06 3.15 15.13
C ALA A 79 -4.24 3.94 13.82
N ALA A 80 -5.47 4.39 13.53
CA ALA A 80 -5.77 5.15 12.33
C ALA A 80 -5.39 6.62 12.46
N SER A 81 -5.20 7.29 11.33
CA SER A 81 -4.86 8.70 11.27
C SER A 81 -5.84 9.55 12.11
N GLU A 82 -5.38 10.71 12.57
CA GLU A 82 -6.24 11.64 13.29
C GLU A 82 -7.43 12.07 12.42
N LEU A 83 -7.21 12.26 11.12
CA LEU A 83 -8.28 12.60 10.18
C LEU A 83 -9.34 11.48 10.10
N ILE A 84 -8.93 10.20 10.09
CA ILE A 84 -9.90 9.09 10.13
C ILE A 84 -10.73 9.17 11.42
N ASN A 85 -10.12 9.40 12.58
CA ASN A 85 -10.84 9.51 13.84
C ASN A 85 -11.85 10.67 13.83
N THR A 86 -11.44 11.83 13.31
CA THR A 86 -12.34 12.98 13.15
C THR A 86 -13.50 12.62 12.22
N LEU A 87 -13.23 11.98 11.10
CA LEU A 87 -14.26 11.57 10.14
C LEU A 87 -15.19 10.50 10.69
N MET A 88 -14.70 9.57 11.50
CA MET A 88 -15.55 8.57 12.15
C MET A 88 -16.67 9.23 12.96
N THR A 89 -16.34 10.20 13.79
CA THR A 89 -17.32 10.96 14.56
C THR A 89 -18.24 11.79 13.66
N ALA A 90 -17.68 12.53 12.73
CA ALA A 90 -18.45 13.41 11.85
C ALA A 90 -19.41 12.63 10.94
N MET A 91 -18.98 11.47 10.42
CA MET A 91 -19.83 10.62 9.59
C MET A 91 -21.02 10.06 10.38
N ILE A 92 -20.78 9.55 11.58
CA ILE A 92 -21.87 9.03 12.42
C ILE A 92 -22.85 10.15 12.78
N ASP A 93 -22.35 11.32 13.17
CA ASP A 93 -23.21 12.47 13.50
C ASP A 93 -24.06 12.92 12.30
N GLY A 94 -23.48 12.88 11.10
CA GLY A 94 -24.19 13.25 9.87
C GLY A 94 -25.19 12.20 9.37
N VAL A 95 -24.99 10.93 9.70
CA VAL A 95 -25.80 9.81 9.19
C VAL A 95 -26.85 9.32 10.19
N ARG A 96 -26.56 9.36 11.48
CA ARG A 96 -27.41 8.76 12.54
C ARG A 96 -28.88 9.14 12.43
N ASN A 97 -29.17 10.41 12.22
CA ASN A 97 -30.54 10.93 12.15
C ASN A 97 -31.04 11.15 10.71
N ASN A 98 -30.27 10.73 9.72
CA ASN A 98 -30.66 10.82 8.32
C ASN A 98 -31.16 9.45 7.84
N HIS A 99 -32.47 9.32 7.70
CA HIS A 99 -33.10 8.04 7.35
C HIS A 99 -32.63 7.52 6.00
N VAL A 100 -32.45 8.38 5.01
CA VAL A 100 -31.99 8.00 3.66
C VAL A 100 -30.56 7.47 3.70
N LEU A 101 -29.66 8.17 4.40
CA LEU A 101 -28.24 7.80 4.45
C LEU A 101 -27.96 6.59 5.33
N ARG A 102 -28.72 6.41 6.44
CA ARG A 102 -28.48 5.29 7.34
C ARG A 102 -29.11 3.98 6.90
N HIS A 103 -30.22 4.04 6.15
CA HIS A 103 -30.98 2.85 5.79
C HIS A 103 -30.14 1.87 4.98
N LYS A 104 -29.94 0.67 5.52
CA LYS A 104 -29.14 -0.44 4.93
C LYS A 104 -27.65 -0.08 4.69
N LEU A 105 -27.15 0.94 5.33
CA LEU A 105 -25.72 1.21 5.38
C LEU A 105 -25.06 0.17 6.30
N PHE A 106 -24.13 -0.62 5.77
CA PHE A 106 -23.51 -1.71 6.54
C PHE A 106 -22.02 -1.56 6.79
N GLN A 107 -21.34 -0.67 6.05
CA GLN A 107 -19.90 -0.48 6.16
C GLN A 107 -19.50 0.92 5.70
N ILE A 108 -18.50 1.49 6.34
CA ILE A 108 -17.83 2.71 5.88
C ILE A 108 -16.33 2.43 5.81
N ASP A 109 -15.73 2.79 4.68
CA ASP A 109 -14.30 2.68 4.44
C ASP A 109 -13.69 4.07 4.37
N TYR A 110 -12.57 4.25 5.05
CA TYR A 110 -11.86 5.53 5.13
C TYR A 110 -10.47 5.38 4.52
N LEU A 111 -10.11 6.30 3.64
CA LEU A 111 -8.75 6.46 3.11
C LEU A 111 -8.35 7.92 3.29
N THR A 112 -7.21 8.15 3.94
CA THR A 112 -6.67 9.50 4.17
C THR A 112 -5.23 9.60 3.72
N THR A 113 -4.72 10.83 3.66
CA THR A 113 -3.33 11.14 3.32
C THR A 113 -2.69 11.97 4.41
N LEU A 114 -1.36 12.03 4.43
CA LEU A 114 -0.61 12.97 5.29
C LEU A 114 -0.85 14.42 4.90
N SER A 115 -1.36 14.67 3.68
CA SER A 115 -1.77 15.99 3.20
C SER A 115 -3.22 16.35 3.56
N ASP A 116 -3.82 15.62 4.52
CA ASP A 116 -5.15 15.87 5.07
C ASP A 116 -6.29 15.82 4.05
N GLN A 117 -6.17 14.96 3.05
CA GLN A 117 -7.24 14.64 2.12
C GLN A 117 -7.88 13.30 2.50
N ALA A 118 -9.16 13.14 2.20
CA ALA A 118 -9.89 11.91 2.51
C ALA A 118 -10.86 11.53 1.41
N VAL A 119 -11.00 10.23 1.19
CA VAL A 119 -12.13 9.64 0.48
C VAL A 119 -12.81 8.64 1.41
N VAL A 120 -14.13 8.74 1.51
CA VAL A 120 -14.96 7.92 2.38
C VAL A 120 -15.99 7.20 1.52
N SER A 121 -16.01 5.88 1.63
CA SER A 121 -16.93 5.02 0.88
C SER A 121 -18.01 4.49 1.82
N MET A 122 -19.27 4.69 1.43
CA MET A 122 -20.46 4.25 2.15
C MET A 122 -21.04 3.05 1.41
N LEU A 123 -21.08 1.89 2.05
CA LEU A 123 -21.48 0.61 1.43
C LEU A 123 -22.88 0.20 1.91
N TYR A 124 -23.75 -0.10 0.96
CA TYR A 124 -25.19 -0.34 1.19
C TYR A 124 -25.66 -1.68 0.67
N HIS A 125 -26.67 -2.24 1.37
CA HIS A 125 -27.48 -3.38 0.90
C HIS A 125 -28.78 -2.91 0.24
N LYS A 126 -28.74 -1.81 -0.47
CA LYS A 126 -29.88 -1.27 -1.22
C LYS A 126 -29.40 -0.60 -2.49
N LYS A 127 -30.31 -0.43 -3.46
CA LYS A 127 -30.02 0.39 -4.64
C LYS A 127 -29.94 1.86 -4.25
N LEU A 128 -28.93 2.57 -4.76
CA LEU A 128 -28.75 3.99 -4.55
C LEU A 128 -29.46 4.78 -5.66
N ASP A 129 -30.15 5.86 -5.27
CA ASP A 129 -31.00 6.67 -6.13
C ASP A 129 -30.64 8.16 -6.03
N ASP A 130 -31.42 9.02 -6.71
CA ASP A 130 -31.21 10.46 -6.70
C ASP A 130 -31.45 11.08 -5.33
N GLU A 131 -32.37 10.51 -4.52
CA GLU A 131 -32.60 10.97 -3.15
C GLU A 131 -31.36 10.73 -2.27
N TRP A 132 -30.74 9.55 -2.41
CA TRP A 132 -29.49 9.26 -1.73
C TRP A 132 -28.40 10.24 -2.13
N ARG A 133 -28.25 10.49 -3.44
CA ARG A 133 -27.25 11.43 -3.97
C ARG A 133 -27.42 12.82 -3.37
N LYS A 134 -28.65 13.32 -3.33
CA LYS A 134 -28.97 14.64 -2.76
C LYS A 134 -28.56 14.72 -1.30
N GLU A 135 -28.91 13.72 -0.50
CA GLU A 135 -28.58 13.69 0.92
C GLU A 135 -27.07 13.52 1.15
N ALA A 136 -26.39 12.73 0.32
CA ALA A 136 -24.95 12.57 0.39
C ALA A 136 -24.21 13.86 0.01
N GLU A 137 -24.69 14.59 -0.98
CA GLU A 137 -24.13 15.91 -1.35
C GLU A 137 -24.27 16.91 -0.20
N ALA A 138 -25.41 16.92 0.50
CA ALA A 138 -25.60 17.76 1.67
C ALA A 138 -24.66 17.39 2.80
N LEU A 139 -24.45 16.10 3.04
CA LEU A 139 -23.47 15.60 4.03
C LEU A 139 -22.05 16.03 3.66
N ARG A 140 -21.65 15.83 2.40
CA ARG A 140 -20.34 16.30 1.90
C ARG A 140 -20.12 17.77 2.17
N ASP A 141 -21.10 18.60 1.83
CA ASP A 141 -21.00 20.06 2.00
C ASP A 141 -20.89 20.44 3.48
N ALA A 142 -21.66 19.75 4.36
CA ALA A 142 -21.57 19.96 5.81
C ALA A 142 -20.21 19.56 6.38
N LEU A 143 -19.61 18.47 5.89
CA LEU A 143 -18.27 18.04 6.30
C LEU A 143 -17.21 19.05 5.83
N ARG A 144 -17.31 19.53 4.59
CA ARG A 144 -16.40 20.55 4.04
C ARG A 144 -16.51 21.88 4.79
N ALA A 145 -17.69 22.23 5.25
CA ALA A 145 -17.90 23.42 6.10
C ALA A 145 -17.19 23.31 7.45
N GLN A 146 -16.84 22.09 7.89
CA GLN A 146 -16.02 21.83 9.09
C GLN A 146 -14.51 21.75 8.75
N ASN A 147 -14.10 22.23 7.58
CA ASN A 147 -12.72 22.16 7.07
C ASN A 147 -12.20 20.75 6.85
N LEU A 148 -13.09 19.78 6.59
CA LEU A 148 -12.70 18.42 6.22
C LEU A 148 -12.65 18.32 4.69
N ASN A 149 -11.47 18.04 4.15
CA ASN A 149 -11.28 17.86 2.71
C ASN A 149 -11.63 16.42 2.34
N VAL A 150 -12.92 16.15 2.18
CA VAL A 150 -13.45 14.81 2.00
C VAL A 150 -14.22 14.67 0.69
N HIS A 151 -14.06 13.53 0.05
CA HIS A 151 -14.86 13.08 -1.09
C HIS A 151 -15.65 11.85 -0.66
N LEU A 152 -16.96 11.83 -0.97
CA LEU A 152 -17.85 10.74 -0.60
C LEU A 152 -18.19 9.88 -1.83
N ILE A 153 -18.23 8.58 -1.60
CA ILE A 153 -18.61 7.57 -2.58
C ILE A 153 -19.71 6.69 -1.97
N GLY A 154 -20.73 6.40 -2.75
CA GLY A 154 -21.72 5.39 -2.41
C GLY A 154 -21.47 4.13 -3.21
N ARG A 155 -21.53 2.98 -2.53
CA ARG A 155 -21.40 1.66 -3.17
C ARG A 155 -22.57 0.76 -2.82
N ALA A 156 -23.04 0.04 -3.81
CA ALA A 156 -24.01 -1.04 -3.69
C ALA A 156 -23.62 -2.14 -4.68
N THR A 157 -24.34 -3.25 -4.72
CA THR A 157 -24.06 -4.33 -5.68
C THR A 157 -24.03 -3.79 -7.11
N LYS A 158 -22.88 -3.92 -7.79
CA LYS A 158 -22.66 -3.48 -9.18
C LYS A 158 -22.87 -1.99 -9.41
N THR A 159 -22.88 -1.15 -8.36
CA THR A 159 -23.12 0.29 -8.48
C THR A 159 -22.08 1.04 -7.66
N LYS A 160 -21.53 2.09 -8.26
CA LYS A 160 -20.65 3.05 -7.59
C LYS A 160 -21.09 4.46 -7.99
N ILE A 161 -21.34 5.30 -7.01
CA ILE A 161 -21.67 6.70 -7.21
C ILE A 161 -20.56 7.55 -6.61
N GLU A 162 -19.84 8.25 -7.46
CA GLU A 162 -18.87 9.27 -7.05
C GLU A 162 -19.58 10.60 -7.02
N LEU A 163 -19.56 11.33 -5.89
CA LEU A 163 -20.09 12.67 -5.86
C LEU A 163 -19.18 13.65 -6.63
N ASP A 164 -17.87 13.49 -6.50
CA ASP A 164 -16.88 14.33 -7.17
C ASP A 164 -15.79 13.48 -7.82
N GLN A 165 -15.04 12.73 -7.01
CA GLN A 165 -13.90 11.92 -7.46
C GLN A 165 -13.71 10.71 -6.53
N ASP A 166 -12.99 9.72 -7.02
CA ASP A 166 -12.71 8.48 -6.28
C ASP A 166 -11.25 8.36 -5.85
N TYR A 167 -10.54 9.45 -5.82
CA TYR A 167 -9.11 9.47 -5.49
C TYR A 167 -8.76 10.66 -4.61
N ILE A 168 -7.62 10.54 -3.96
CA ILE A 168 -6.94 11.63 -3.25
C ILE A 168 -5.46 11.58 -3.60
N ASP A 169 -4.79 12.73 -3.51
CA ASP A 169 -3.37 12.83 -3.82
C ASP A 169 -2.56 12.96 -2.54
N GLU A 170 -1.69 11.97 -2.30
CA GLU A 170 -0.72 12.01 -1.23
C GLU A 170 0.51 12.81 -1.68
N ARG A 171 1.09 13.55 -0.76
CA ARG A 171 2.33 14.31 -0.97
C ARG A 171 3.34 13.87 0.08
N LEU A 172 4.35 13.10 -0.33
CA LEU A 172 5.35 12.55 0.56
C LEU A 172 6.68 13.27 0.42
N PRO A 173 7.27 13.75 1.54
CA PRO A 173 8.64 14.25 1.53
C PRO A 173 9.61 13.06 1.53
N VAL A 174 10.24 12.79 0.40
CA VAL A 174 11.14 11.66 0.23
C VAL A 174 12.51 12.16 -0.20
N ALA A 175 13.54 11.92 0.60
CA ALA A 175 14.93 12.32 0.32
C ALA A 175 15.06 13.80 -0.11
N GLY A 176 14.35 14.67 0.57
CA GLY A 176 14.39 16.13 0.32
C GLY A 176 13.52 16.60 -0.85
N LYS A 177 12.75 15.73 -1.47
CA LYS A 177 11.84 16.06 -2.57
C LYS A 177 10.40 15.66 -2.22
N GLU A 178 9.43 16.46 -2.67
CA GLU A 178 8.02 16.09 -2.56
C GLU A 178 7.64 15.22 -3.75
N ILE A 179 7.08 14.03 -3.48
CA ILE A 179 6.53 13.15 -4.50
C ILE A 179 5.02 13.08 -4.34
N ILE A 180 4.31 13.26 -5.43
CA ILE A 180 2.85 13.20 -5.48
C ILE A 180 2.44 11.78 -5.89
N TYR A 181 1.57 11.16 -5.08
CA TYR A 181 1.02 9.84 -5.35
C TYR A 181 -0.50 9.88 -5.33
N ARG A 182 -1.13 9.64 -6.46
CA ARG A 182 -2.57 9.47 -6.52
C ARG A 182 -2.96 8.13 -5.93
N GLN A 183 -3.85 8.15 -4.96
CA GLN A 183 -4.40 6.99 -4.29
C GLN A 183 -5.88 6.87 -4.66
N VAL A 184 -6.21 5.79 -5.36
CA VAL A 184 -7.57 5.55 -5.82
C VAL A 184 -8.31 4.71 -4.78
N GLU A 185 -9.56 5.10 -4.50
CA GLU A 185 -10.46 4.35 -3.61
C GLU A 185 -10.50 2.89 -4.05
N ASN A 186 -10.49 1.98 -3.10
CA ASN A 186 -10.53 0.53 -3.31
C ASN A 186 -9.34 -0.05 -4.09
N SER A 187 -8.24 0.69 -4.22
CA SER A 187 -6.97 0.21 -4.75
C SER A 187 -5.93 0.08 -3.64
N PHE A 188 -4.93 -0.76 -3.85
CA PHE A 188 -3.87 -0.93 -2.86
C PHE A 188 -3.05 0.35 -2.72
N THR A 189 -2.79 0.73 -1.48
CA THR A 189 -1.83 1.77 -1.09
C THR A 189 -1.08 1.31 0.15
N GLN A 190 0.12 1.83 0.37
CA GLN A 190 0.86 1.53 1.60
C GLN A 190 0.07 2.04 2.81
N PRO A 191 -0.31 1.18 3.76
CA PRO A 191 -1.21 1.58 4.85
C PRO A 191 -0.59 2.51 5.88
N ASN A 192 0.73 2.52 6.02
CA ASN A 192 1.47 3.36 6.95
C ASN A 192 2.33 4.34 6.15
N ALA A 193 1.82 5.56 5.93
CA ALA A 193 2.47 6.53 5.07
C ALA A 193 3.83 7.00 5.60
N ALA A 194 3.96 7.18 6.91
CA ALA A 194 5.24 7.55 7.52
C ALA A 194 6.30 6.45 7.32
N MET A 195 5.90 5.20 7.43
CA MET A 195 6.78 4.06 7.13
C MET A 195 7.09 3.97 5.65
N ASN A 196 6.14 4.27 4.78
CA ASN A 196 6.38 4.30 3.34
C ASN A 196 7.50 5.28 2.97
N ILE A 197 7.53 6.45 3.59
CA ILE A 197 8.63 7.41 3.40
C ILE A 197 9.97 6.74 3.71
N GLN A 198 10.08 6.04 4.83
CA GLN A 198 11.31 5.36 5.24
C GLN A 198 11.68 4.21 4.29
N MET A 199 10.69 3.45 3.83
CA MET A 199 10.92 2.38 2.84
C MET A 199 11.45 2.94 1.52
N LEU A 200 10.86 4.02 1.04
CA LEU A 200 11.31 4.69 -0.19
C LEU A 200 12.72 5.27 -0.04
N GLU A 201 13.01 5.92 1.09
CA GLU A 201 14.34 6.47 1.36
C GLU A 201 15.42 5.38 1.47
N TRP A 202 15.10 4.25 2.11
CA TRP A 202 16.00 3.10 2.16
C TRP A 202 16.25 2.52 0.77
N ALA A 203 15.21 2.37 -0.04
CA ALA A 203 15.34 1.87 -1.42
C ALA A 203 16.21 2.80 -2.28
N ILE A 204 16.05 4.12 -2.12
CA ILE A 204 16.92 5.10 -2.78
C ILE A 204 18.37 4.93 -2.31
N ASP A 205 18.57 4.78 -1.00
CA ASP A 205 19.91 4.65 -0.42
C ASP A 205 20.65 3.41 -0.94
N VAL A 206 20.00 2.24 -0.91
CA VAL A 206 20.64 0.98 -1.33
C VAL A 206 20.87 0.89 -2.84
N THR A 207 20.18 1.71 -3.63
CA THR A 207 20.34 1.76 -5.10
C THR A 207 21.22 2.91 -5.56
N ARG A 208 21.78 3.72 -4.65
CA ARG A 208 22.72 4.78 -5.03
C ARG A 208 23.93 4.22 -5.78
N GLY A 209 24.35 4.96 -6.79
CA GLY A 209 25.46 4.54 -7.63
C GLY A 209 25.16 3.36 -8.53
N SER A 210 23.88 2.97 -8.66
CA SER A 210 23.45 1.95 -9.62
C SER A 210 23.75 2.39 -11.04
N LYS A 211 24.00 1.42 -11.91
CA LYS A 211 24.24 1.64 -13.34
C LYS A 211 23.11 1.01 -14.15
N GLY A 212 22.90 1.55 -15.33
CA GLY A 212 21.91 1.02 -16.26
C GLY A 212 20.48 1.31 -15.86
N ASP A 213 19.61 0.37 -16.13
CA ASP A 213 18.18 0.49 -15.99
C ASP A 213 17.65 -0.38 -14.84
N LEU A 214 16.48 -0.06 -14.37
CA LEU A 214 15.74 -0.83 -13.37
C LEU A 214 14.57 -1.56 -14.03
N LEU A 215 14.43 -2.84 -13.74
CA LEU A 215 13.19 -3.57 -13.96
C LEU A 215 12.45 -3.70 -12.65
N GLU A 216 11.18 -3.29 -12.60
CA GLU A 216 10.33 -3.44 -11.43
C GLU A 216 9.11 -4.30 -11.74
N LEU A 217 8.87 -5.31 -10.91
CA LEU A 217 7.66 -6.12 -10.95
C LEU A 217 6.74 -5.73 -9.79
N TYR A 218 5.42 -5.86 -9.98
CA TYR A 218 4.42 -5.54 -8.97
C TYR A 218 4.46 -4.05 -8.56
N CYS A 219 4.51 -3.14 -9.53
CA CYS A 219 4.80 -1.74 -9.21
C CYS A 219 3.62 -0.95 -8.60
N GLY A 220 2.41 -1.49 -8.61
CA GLY A 220 1.23 -0.79 -8.08
C GLY A 220 1.00 0.55 -8.78
N ASN A 221 0.81 1.59 -7.99
CA ASN A 221 0.65 2.97 -8.50
C ASN A 221 2.00 3.67 -8.80
N GLY A 222 3.10 2.90 -8.88
CA GLY A 222 4.42 3.45 -9.11
C GLY A 222 5.13 3.93 -7.86
N ASN A 223 4.72 3.44 -6.70
CA ASN A 223 5.24 3.89 -5.41
C ASN A 223 6.78 3.94 -5.37
N PHE A 224 7.43 2.84 -5.70
CA PHE A 224 8.91 2.75 -5.77
C PHE A 224 9.47 3.25 -7.09
N SER A 225 8.78 3.01 -8.21
CA SER A 225 9.26 3.42 -9.54
C SER A 225 9.59 4.91 -9.58
N LEU A 226 8.69 5.74 -9.04
CA LEU A 226 8.87 7.19 -9.05
C LEU A 226 10.05 7.62 -8.17
N ALA A 227 10.20 7.03 -7.00
CA ALA A 227 11.27 7.34 -6.07
C ALA A 227 12.64 6.88 -6.58
N LEU A 228 12.70 5.70 -7.21
CA LEU A 228 13.94 5.08 -7.69
C LEU A 228 14.41 5.61 -9.05
N ALA A 229 13.54 6.27 -9.81
CA ALA A 229 13.86 6.78 -11.14
C ALA A 229 15.12 7.66 -11.17
N GLN A 230 15.41 8.38 -10.09
CA GLN A 230 16.57 9.23 -9.96
C GLN A 230 17.91 8.48 -9.98
N ASN A 231 17.91 7.19 -9.67
CA ASN A 231 19.12 6.36 -9.58
C ASN A 231 19.39 5.54 -10.85
N PHE A 232 18.50 5.59 -11.85
CA PHE A 232 18.60 4.78 -13.05
C PHE A 232 18.44 5.61 -14.33
N ASN A 233 18.98 5.12 -15.42
CA ASN A 233 18.77 5.75 -16.73
C ASN A 233 17.30 5.65 -17.13
N CYS A 234 16.74 4.44 -17.05
CA CYS A 234 15.32 4.17 -17.31
C CYS A 234 14.77 3.16 -16.30
N VAL A 235 13.48 3.22 -16.06
CA VAL A 235 12.73 2.25 -15.26
C VAL A 235 11.65 1.63 -16.15
N LEU A 236 11.66 0.30 -16.24
CA LEU A 236 10.61 -0.48 -16.86
C LEU A 236 9.85 -1.20 -15.75
N ALA A 237 8.55 -0.93 -15.61
CA ALA A 237 7.76 -1.45 -14.50
C ALA A 237 6.49 -2.13 -15.01
N THR A 238 6.07 -3.20 -14.33
CA THR A 238 4.86 -3.95 -14.66
C THR A 238 3.88 -3.98 -13.52
N GLU A 239 2.57 -3.92 -13.86
CA GLU A 239 1.46 -4.01 -12.93
C GLU A 239 0.23 -4.53 -13.66
N ILE A 240 -0.56 -5.42 -13.01
CA ILE A 240 -1.72 -6.04 -13.64
C ILE A 240 -3.01 -5.23 -13.43
N ALA A 241 -3.15 -4.56 -12.30
CA ALA A 241 -4.37 -3.85 -11.93
C ALA A 241 -4.55 -2.56 -12.74
N LYS A 242 -5.62 -2.50 -13.53
CA LYS A 242 -5.91 -1.34 -14.39
C LYS A 242 -5.96 0.00 -13.63
N PRO A 243 -6.64 0.12 -12.48
CA PRO A 243 -6.67 1.39 -11.74
C PRO A 243 -5.29 1.80 -11.22
N SER A 244 -4.47 0.83 -10.81
CA SER A 244 -3.10 1.10 -10.34
C SER A 244 -2.21 1.60 -11.48
N VAL A 245 -2.31 0.99 -12.66
CA VAL A 245 -1.57 1.46 -13.85
C VAL A 245 -1.99 2.89 -14.24
N ALA A 246 -3.29 3.19 -14.22
CA ALA A 246 -3.78 4.54 -14.52
C ALA A 246 -3.25 5.56 -13.50
N ALA A 247 -3.25 5.20 -12.21
CA ALA A 247 -2.68 6.05 -11.16
C ALA A 247 -1.18 6.25 -11.36
N ALA A 248 -0.44 5.20 -11.71
CA ALA A 248 1.00 5.27 -12.00
C ALA A 248 1.29 6.24 -13.16
N GLN A 249 0.53 6.17 -14.24
CA GLN A 249 0.67 7.08 -15.38
C GLN A 249 0.41 8.54 -14.99
N TYR A 250 -0.63 8.76 -14.19
CA TYR A 250 -0.91 10.09 -13.65
C TYR A 250 0.26 10.60 -12.80
N ASN A 251 0.78 9.74 -11.90
CA ASN A 251 1.87 10.10 -10.99
C ASN A 251 3.16 10.43 -11.74
N ILE A 252 3.47 9.70 -12.79
CA ILE A 252 4.63 9.98 -13.66
C ILE A 252 4.51 11.39 -14.23
N ALA A 253 3.36 11.75 -14.79
CA ALA A 253 3.12 13.07 -15.35
C ALA A 253 3.14 14.17 -14.28
N ALA A 254 2.46 13.96 -13.15
CA ALA A 254 2.36 14.93 -12.07
C ALA A 254 3.71 15.27 -11.41
N ASN A 255 4.65 14.32 -11.42
CA ASN A 255 6.00 14.51 -10.88
C ASN A 255 7.03 14.87 -11.95
N HIS A 256 6.59 15.09 -13.19
CA HIS A 256 7.48 15.44 -14.33
C HIS A 256 8.62 14.43 -14.52
N ILE A 257 8.33 13.14 -14.35
CA ILE A 257 9.29 12.05 -14.54
C ILE A 257 9.23 11.60 -16.00
N ASP A 258 10.37 11.50 -16.66
CA ASP A 258 10.46 11.22 -18.11
C ASP A 258 11.11 9.88 -18.44
N ASN A 259 11.59 9.14 -17.43
CA ASN A 259 12.37 7.93 -17.63
C ASN A 259 11.69 6.65 -17.06
N VAL A 260 10.39 6.68 -16.80
CA VAL A 260 9.64 5.53 -16.30
C VAL A 260 8.59 5.10 -17.31
N GLN A 261 8.59 3.83 -17.67
CA GLN A 261 7.55 3.20 -18.49
C GLN A 261 6.82 2.12 -17.71
N ILE A 262 5.49 2.23 -17.65
CA ILE A 262 4.63 1.25 -17.00
C ILE A 262 3.96 0.39 -18.08
N ILE A 263 3.96 -0.93 -17.88
CA ILE A 263 3.26 -1.88 -18.73
C ILE A 263 2.21 -2.61 -17.89
N ARG A 264 0.96 -2.64 -18.38
CA ARG A 264 -0.09 -3.41 -17.74
C ARG A 264 0.07 -4.89 -18.05
N MET A 265 0.74 -5.61 -17.15
CA MET A 265 1.07 -7.02 -17.34
C MET A 265 1.35 -7.68 -15.99
N ALA A 266 0.99 -8.96 -15.84
CA ALA A 266 1.37 -9.74 -14.67
C ALA A 266 2.86 -10.09 -14.70
N ALA A 267 3.46 -10.30 -13.55
CA ALA A 267 4.87 -10.67 -13.44
C ALA A 267 5.17 -11.99 -14.15
N GLU A 268 4.27 -12.96 -14.03
CA GLU A 268 4.37 -14.28 -14.68
C GLU A 268 4.32 -14.15 -16.21
N GLU A 269 3.43 -13.31 -16.74
CA GLU A 269 3.35 -13.03 -18.17
C GLU A 269 4.63 -12.35 -18.68
N PHE A 270 5.12 -11.38 -17.94
CA PHE A 270 6.40 -10.71 -18.29
C PHE A 270 7.55 -11.70 -18.29
N THR A 271 7.61 -12.59 -17.30
CA THR A 271 8.62 -13.66 -17.24
C THR A 271 8.55 -14.56 -18.47
N GLN A 272 7.34 -14.96 -18.90
CA GLN A 272 7.16 -15.74 -20.13
C GLN A 272 7.64 -15.00 -21.37
N ALA A 273 7.36 -13.71 -21.47
CA ALA A 273 7.84 -12.89 -22.59
C ALA A 273 9.37 -12.79 -22.62
N MET A 274 9.99 -12.58 -21.47
CA MET A 274 11.45 -12.51 -21.34
C MET A 274 12.13 -13.83 -21.69
N ASN A 275 11.49 -14.96 -21.37
CA ASN A 275 11.99 -16.29 -21.69
C ASN A 275 11.67 -16.73 -23.13
N GLY A 276 10.99 -15.89 -23.91
CA GLY A 276 10.62 -16.21 -25.30
C GLY A 276 9.52 -17.28 -25.43
N ILE A 277 8.81 -17.61 -24.34
CA ILE A 277 7.77 -18.65 -24.32
C ILE A 277 6.50 -18.15 -25.03
N ARG A 278 6.18 -16.87 -24.88
CA ARG A 278 4.96 -16.26 -25.42
C ARG A 278 5.19 -14.79 -25.77
N GLU A 279 4.60 -14.37 -26.90
CA GLU A 279 4.55 -12.97 -27.27
C GLU A 279 3.25 -12.33 -26.74
N PHE A 280 3.31 -11.05 -26.37
CA PHE A 280 2.19 -10.30 -25.83
C PHE A 280 2.01 -8.98 -26.59
N ASN A 281 0.78 -8.69 -26.98
CA ASN A 281 0.44 -7.45 -27.69
C ASN A 281 0.79 -6.20 -26.90
N ARG A 282 0.74 -6.28 -25.56
CA ARG A 282 1.08 -5.16 -24.68
C ARG A 282 2.55 -4.75 -24.73
N LEU A 283 3.41 -5.61 -25.28
CA LEU A 283 4.83 -5.34 -25.50
C LEU A 283 5.14 -4.84 -26.91
N GLN A 284 4.13 -4.70 -27.78
CA GLN A 284 4.33 -4.15 -29.11
C GLN A 284 4.82 -2.70 -29.02
N GLY A 285 5.85 -2.39 -29.79
CA GLY A 285 6.49 -1.07 -29.77
C GLY A 285 7.46 -0.84 -28.62
N ILE A 286 7.64 -1.83 -27.74
CA ILE A 286 8.62 -1.79 -26.64
C ILE A 286 9.77 -2.72 -27.03
N ASP A 287 10.94 -2.14 -27.20
CA ASP A 287 12.16 -2.92 -27.44
C ASP A 287 12.79 -3.31 -26.10
N LEU A 288 12.43 -4.49 -25.59
CA LEU A 288 12.98 -5.02 -24.35
C LEU A 288 14.50 -5.14 -24.37
N LYS A 289 15.07 -5.32 -25.56
CA LYS A 289 16.53 -5.45 -25.72
C LYS A 289 17.26 -4.12 -25.57
N SER A 290 16.55 -2.99 -25.70
CA SER A 290 17.15 -1.67 -25.51
C SER A 290 17.41 -1.36 -24.02
N TYR A 291 16.75 -2.06 -23.12
CA TYR A 291 16.96 -1.91 -21.68
C TYR A 291 18.17 -2.70 -21.21
N GLN A 292 19.01 -2.05 -20.42
CA GLN A 292 20.19 -2.67 -19.80
C GLN A 292 19.98 -2.73 -18.29
N CYS A 293 19.04 -3.59 -17.88
CA CYS A 293 18.66 -3.73 -16.48
C CYS A 293 19.72 -4.53 -15.72
N GLU A 294 20.47 -3.85 -14.86
CA GLU A 294 21.39 -4.50 -13.92
C GLU A 294 20.76 -4.74 -12.55
N THR A 295 19.65 -4.07 -12.27
CA THR A 295 18.89 -4.19 -11.02
C THR A 295 17.45 -4.56 -11.33
N ILE A 296 16.93 -5.54 -10.59
CA ILE A 296 15.50 -5.85 -10.56
C ILE A 296 14.94 -5.58 -9.17
N PHE A 297 13.78 -4.94 -9.12
CA PHE A 297 13.02 -4.70 -7.89
C PHE A 297 11.76 -5.55 -7.89
N VAL A 298 11.51 -6.27 -6.80
CA VAL A 298 10.29 -7.06 -6.61
C VAL A 298 9.66 -6.78 -5.26
N ASP A 299 8.35 -6.61 -5.25
CA ASP A 299 7.51 -6.47 -4.04
C ASP A 299 6.29 -7.39 -4.23
N PRO A 300 6.50 -8.71 -4.13
CA PRO A 300 5.47 -9.68 -4.48
C PRO A 300 4.37 -9.79 -3.42
N PRO A 301 3.26 -10.46 -3.73
CA PRO A 301 2.23 -10.77 -2.75
C PRO A 301 2.77 -11.68 -1.64
N ARG A 302 1.95 -11.94 -0.61
CA ARG A 302 2.35 -12.74 0.57
C ARG A 302 2.91 -14.12 0.23
N SER A 303 2.48 -14.70 -0.88
CA SER A 303 2.99 -15.99 -1.34
C SER A 303 4.45 -15.97 -1.84
N GLY A 304 5.00 -14.77 -2.01
CA GLY A 304 6.35 -14.60 -2.55
C GLY A 304 6.41 -14.76 -4.07
N LEU A 305 7.62 -14.99 -4.58
CA LEU A 305 7.86 -15.23 -5.99
C LEU A 305 7.56 -16.69 -6.34
N ASP A 306 6.94 -16.92 -7.50
CA ASP A 306 6.84 -18.25 -8.08
C ASP A 306 8.21 -18.73 -8.60
N SER A 307 8.33 -20.03 -8.89
CA SER A 307 9.60 -20.63 -9.27
C SER A 307 10.20 -20.09 -10.57
N GLU A 308 9.37 -19.73 -11.54
CA GLU A 308 9.83 -19.18 -12.80
C GLU A 308 10.33 -17.74 -12.63
N THR A 309 9.65 -16.96 -11.82
CA THR A 309 10.08 -15.59 -11.50
C THR A 309 11.36 -15.61 -10.65
N GLU A 310 11.51 -16.56 -9.70
CA GLU A 310 12.78 -16.76 -8.99
C GLU A 310 13.95 -16.95 -9.93
N LYS A 311 13.79 -17.83 -10.94
CA LYS A 311 14.84 -18.07 -11.94
C LYS A 311 15.14 -16.82 -12.77
N MET A 312 14.11 -16.09 -13.16
CA MET A 312 14.29 -14.87 -13.94
C MET A 312 15.09 -13.82 -13.15
N VAL A 313 14.76 -13.58 -11.89
CA VAL A 313 15.44 -12.56 -11.10
C VAL A 313 16.91 -12.91 -10.84
N GLN A 314 17.27 -14.19 -10.80
CA GLN A 314 18.67 -14.63 -10.65
C GLN A 314 19.59 -14.19 -11.81
N ALA A 315 19.02 -13.83 -12.95
CA ALA A 315 19.81 -13.33 -14.09
C ALA A 315 20.34 -11.91 -13.87
N TYR A 316 19.82 -11.18 -12.88
CA TYR A 316 20.17 -9.78 -12.62
C TYR A 316 21.30 -9.68 -11.60
N PRO A 317 22.30 -8.80 -11.83
CA PRO A 317 23.39 -8.60 -10.87
C PRO A 317 22.93 -8.16 -9.49
N ARG A 318 21.88 -7.37 -9.41
CA ARG A 318 21.34 -6.84 -8.15
C ARG A 318 19.85 -7.10 -8.08
N ILE A 319 19.40 -7.57 -6.91
CA ILE A 319 17.98 -7.83 -6.63
C ILE A 319 17.59 -7.04 -5.39
N LEU A 320 16.63 -6.13 -5.53
CA LEU A 320 16.01 -5.47 -4.40
C LEU A 320 14.65 -6.14 -4.16
N TYR A 321 14.48 -6.74 -2.99
CA TYR A 321 13.29 -7.51 -2.65
C TYR A 321 12.66 -6.93 -1.38
N ILE A 322 11.46 -6.38 -1.49
CA ILE A 322 10.62 -5.94 -0.35
C ILE A 322 9.56 -7.00 -0.13
N SER A 323 9.35 -7.43 1.11
CA SER A 323 8.43 -8.52 1.43
C SER A 323 7.55 -8.18 2.62
N CYS A 324 6.26 -8.48 2.51
CA CYS A 324 5.31 -8.43 3.63
C CYS A 324 5.22 -9.76 4.40
N ASN A 325 6.00 -10.76 4.01
CA ASN A 325 6.01 -12.07 4.65
C ASN A 325 7.43 -12.62 4.72
N PRO A 326 8.10 -12.52 5.89
CA PRO A 326 9.48 -12.95 6.02
C PRO A 326 9.67 -14.46 5.81
N GLU A 327 8.66 -15.28 6.06
CA GLU A 327 8.74 -16.74 5.84
C GLU A 327 8.83 -17.05 4.34
N THR A 328 8.00 -16.44 3.51
CA THR A 328 8.08 -16.65 2.05
C THR A 328 9.31 -15.99 1.43
N LEU A 329 9.79 -14.88 2.00
CA LEU A 329 11.08 -14.31 1.61
C LEU A 329 12.20 -15.34 1.86
N CYS A 330 12.26 -15.95 3.04
CA CYS A 330 13.27 -16.96 3.34
C CYS A 330 13.20 -18.15 2.39
N LYS A 331 11.99 -18.58 2.04
CA LYS A 331 11.80 -19.65 1.06
C LYS A 331 12.37 -19.28 -0.31
N ASN A 332 12.12 -18.07 -0.78
CA ASN A 332 12.71 -17.56 -2.04
C ASN A 332 14.24 -17.43 -1.90
N LEU A 333 14.74 -17.02 -0.73
CA LEU A 333 16.19 -16.91 -0.51
C LEU A 333 16.93 -18.25 -0.57
N GLU A 334 16.27 -19.36 -0.29
CA GLU A 334 16.87 -20.69 -0.48
C GLU A 334 17.35 -20.88 -1.93
N THR A 335 16.58 -20.38 -2.89
CA THR A 335 16.95 -20.40 -4.32
C THR A 335 17.88 -19.25 -4.67
N LEU A 336 17.54 -18.03 -4.29
CA LEU A 336 18.29 -16.83 -4.68
C LEU A 336 19.70 -16.80 -4.08
N SER A 337 19.90 -17.37 -2.90
CA SER A 337 21.21 -17.45 -2.25
C SER A 337 22.20 -18.37 -2.96
N GLN A 338 21.74 -19.21 -3.89
CA GLN A 338 22.62 -20.04 -4.72
C GLN A 338 23.47 -19.15 -5.65
N THR A 339 22.95 -18.02 -6.09
CA THR A 339 23.60 -17.12 -7.04
C THR A 339 23.95 -15.74 -6.47
N HIS A 340 23.33 -15.37 -5.35
CA HIS A 340 23.47 -14.04 -4.75
C HIS A 340 23.75 -14.10 -3.26
N ASN A 341 24.38 -13.05 -2.75
CA ASN A 341 24.54 -12.82 -1.32
C ASN A 341 23.64 -11.70 -0.88
N VAL A 342 23.05 -11.80 0.33
CA VAL A 342 22.36 -10.68 0.97
C VAL A 342 23.41 -9.68 1.43
N SER A 343 23.38 -8.48 0.91
CA SER A 343 24.32 -7.41 1.27
C SER A 343 23.72 -6.38 2.23
N ARG A 344 22.41 -6.19 2.23
CA ARG A 344 21.69 -5.31 3.16
C ARG A 344 20.38 -5.98 3.58
N LEU A 345 19.97 -5.78 4.82
CA LEU A 345 18.71 -6.26 5.38
C LEU A 345 18.06 -5.15 6.20
N ALA A 346 16.79 -4.89 5.97
CA ALA A 346 15.99 -3.91 6.70
C ALA A 346 14.72 -4.53 7.27
N LEU A 347 14.30 -4.05 8.44
CA LEU A 347 12.99 -4.30 9.02
C LEU A 347 12.22 -2.99 9.06
N PHE A 348 11.05 -2.98 8.46
CA PHE A 348 10.13 -1.83 8.48
C PHE A 348 8.91 -2.20 9.33
N ASP A 349 8.68 -1.46 10.41
CA ASP A 349 7.54 -1.72 11.29
C ASP A 349 6.26 -1.11 10.69
N GLN A 350 5.81 -1.67 9.58
CA GLN A 350 4.65 -1.25 8.81
C GLN A 350 3.34 -1.46 9.59
N PHE A 351 3.30 -2.50 10.44
CA PHE A 351 2.09 -2.95 11.14
C PHE A 351 2.34 -3.06 12.65
N PRO A 352 2.55 -1.93 13.35
CA PRO A 352 2.80 -1.95 14.79
C PRO A 352 1.77 -2.75 15.59
N TYR A 353 2.23 -3.40 16.64
CA TYR A 353 1.41 -4.21 17.58
C TYR A 353 0.77 -5.46 16.97
N THR A 354 1.14 -5.82 15.75
CA THR A 354 0.76 -7.08 15.13
C THR A 354 2.01 -7.94 14.93
N HIS A 355 1.83 -9.22 14.60
CA HIS A 355 2.96 -10.09 14.27
C HIS A 355 3.49 -9.85 12.84
N HIS A 356 2.76 -9.10 12.02
CA HIS A 356 3.17 -8.78 10.67
C HIS A 356 4.37 -7.83 10.66
N MET A 357 5.27 -8.05 9.73
CA MET A 357 6.38 -7.13 9.48
C MET A 357 6.66 -7.04 8.00
N GLU A 358 7.20 -5.91 7.59
CA GLU A 358 7.74 -5.67 6.27
C GLU A 358 9.26 -5.76 6.36
N CYS A 359 9.90 -6.38 5.38
CA CYS A 359 11.34 -6.45 5.35
C CYS A 359 11.87 -6.22 3.94
N GLY A 360 13.11 -5.75 3.85
CA GLY A 360 13.77 -5.50 2.60
C GLY A 360 15.15 -6.13 2.58
N VAL A 361 15.54 -6.71 1.45
CA VAL A 361 16.89 -7.21 1.22
C VAL A 361 17.42 -6.67 -0.10
N LEU A 362 18.71 -6.34 -0.10
CA LEU A 362 19.48 -6.13 -1.31
C LEU A 362 20.39 -7.35 -1.49
N LEU A 363 20.25 -8.01 -2.62
CA LEU A 363 21.09 -9.13 -3.01
C LEU A 363 22.03 -8.71 -4.13
N THR A 364 23.28 -9.13 -4.01
CA THR A 364 24.30 -8.89 -5.02
C THR A 364 24.86 -10.21 -5.52
N LYS A 365 25.08 -10.32 -6.81
CA LYS A 365 25.55 -11.55 -7.45
C LYS A 365 26.93 -11.94 -6.93
N LYS A 366 27.12 -13.25 -6.67
CA LYS A 366 28.39 -13.83 -6.24
C LYS A 366 29.49 -13.67 -7.29
#